data_653ebc2b381ead548954fb507eb3a1bb
#
_entry.id   653ebc2b381ead548954fb507eb3a1bb
#
_cell.length_a   1.000
_cell.length_b   1.000
_cell.length_c   1.000
_cell.angle_alpha   90.00
_cell.angle_beta   90.00
_cell.angle_gamma   90.00
#
_symmetry.space_group_name_H-M   'P 1'
#
loop_
_entity.id
_entity.type
_entity.pdbx_description
1 polymer ?
#
loop_
_entity_poly.entity_id
_entity_poly.type
_entity_poly.pdbx_seq_one_letter_code
_entity_poly.pdbx_strand_id
1 'polypeptide(L)'
;MQECFEGLKVNQAPEGKDIILRPDKNGARLASTHDRLCIPEIPVEDFVEAVRALVKVEQDWVPSEPDTSLYIRPFTIATEPVLGVKASGQYKFIIICSPSGAYYEEGLDPVNIYV
;
A
#
# COMPACT_ATOMS: atom_id res chain seq x y z
N MET A 1 18.01 3.52 8.18
CA MET A 1 17.13 4.02 7.09
C MET A 1 15.75 4.25 7.69
N GLN A 2 15.09 5.36 7.34
CA GLN A 2 13.75 5.66 7.83
C GLN A 2 12.76 5.38 6.69
N GLU A 3 11.84 4.46 6.92
CA GLU A 3 10.83 4.05 5.94
C GLU A 3 9.55 3.56 6.63
N CYS A 4 8.45 3.63 5.94
CA CYS A 4 7.18 3.02 6.33
C CYS A 4 6.34 2.70 5.10
N PHE A 5 5.39 1.78 5.24
CA PHE A 5 4.57 1.33 4.12
C PHE A 5 3.15 0.97 4.54
N GLU A 6 2.30 0.85 3.53
CA GLU A 6 0.96 0.30 3.59
C GLU A 6 0.80 -0.85 2.60
N GLY A 7 -0.27 -1.60 2.73
CA GLY A 7 -0.64 -2.65 1.79
C GLY A 7 -2.15 -2.66 1.57
N LEU A 8 -2.56 -2.64 0.30
CA LEU A 8 -3.95 -2.73 -0.13
C LEU A 8 -4.07 -3.76 -1.25
N LYS A 9 -5.32 -4.15 -1.54
CA LYS A 9 -5.63 -5.02 -2.67
C LYS A 9 -6.73 -4.39 -3.52
N VAL A 10 -6.60 -4.58 -4.83
CA VAL A 10 -7.69 -4.34 -5.78
C VAL A 10 -8.19 -5.68 -6.26
N ASN A 11 -9.48 -5.92 -6.09
CA ASN A 11 -10.14 -7.12 -6.57
C ASN A 11 -11.13 -6.75 -7.67
N GLN A 12 -11.28 -7.62 -8.65
CA GLN A 12 -12.32 -7.46 -9.64
C GLN A 12 -13.64 -8.07 -9.13
N ALA A 13 -14.70 -7.25 -9.11
CA ALA A 13 -16.04 -7.75 -8.82
C ALA A 13 -16.58 -8.58 -9.99
N PRO A 14 -17.59 -9.45 -9.77
CA PRO A 14 -18.21 -10.24 -10.83
C PRO A 14 -18.76 -9.41 -12.00
N GLU A 15 -19.12 -8.15 -11.75
CA GLU A 15 -19.60 -7.21 -12.77
C GLU A 15 -18.45 -6.52 -13.55
N GLY A 16 -17.18 -6.90 -13.32
CA GLY A 16 -16.02 -6.32 -13.96
C GLY A 16 -15.57 -4.95 -13.40
N LYS A 17 -16.06 -4.59 -12.20
CA LYS A 17 -15.64 -3.36 -11.51
C LYS A 17 -14.48 -3.63 -10.56
N ASP A 18 -13.51 -2.74 -10.53
CA ASP A 18 -12.42 -2.79 -9.58
C ASP A 18 -12.87 -2.27 -8.21
N ILE A 19 -12.59 -3.05 -7.17
CA ILE A 19 -12.96 -2.74 -5.78
C ILE A 19 -11.69 -2.60 -4.94
N ILE A 20 -11.57 -1.48 -4.24
CA ILE A 20 -10.56 -1.24 -3.21
C ILE A 20 -11.28 -1.11 -1.88
N LEU A 21 -10.96 -2.01 -0.93
CA LEU A 21 -11.60 -1.99 0.38
C LEU A 21 -10.95 -0.94 1.29
N ARG A 22 -11.74 0.07 1.68
CA ARG A 22 -11.41 1.06 2.70
C ARG A 22 -10.02 1.71 2.56
N PRO A 23 -9.64 2.26 1.40
CA PRO A 23 -8.35 2.91 1.23
C PRO A 23 -8.17 4.14 2.16
N ASP A 24 -9.27 4.76 2.59
CA ASP A 24 -9.29 5.80 3.63
C ASP A 24 -8.64 5.36 4.93
N LYS A 25 -8.86 4.12 5.36
CA LYS A 25 -8.27 3.57 6.58
C LYS A 25 -6.77 3.30 6.45
N ASN A 26 -6.34 2.86 5.27
CA ASN A 26 -4.91 2.72 4.99
C ASN A 26 -4.22 4.09 4.98
N GLY A 27 -4.83 5.10 4.35
CA GLY A 27 -4.33 6.47 4.37
C GLY A 27 -4.23 7.04 5.79
N ALA A 28 -5.26 6.85 6.62
CA ALA A 28 -5.25 7.29 8.02
C ALA A 28 -4.16 6.59 8.85
N ARG A 29 -3.92 5.29 8.60
CA ARG A 29 -2.85 4.55 9.30
C ARG A 29 -1.47 5.01 8.83
N LEU A 30 -1.28 5.27 7.53
CA LEU A 30 -0.04 5.85 7.03
C LEU A 30 0.24 7.22 7.66
N ALA A 31 -0.76 8.10 7.74
CA ALA A 31 -0.64 9.41 8.38
C ALA A 31 -0.20 9.26 9.85
N SER A 32 -0.83 8.37 10.61
CA SER A 32 -0.45 8.07 11.99
C SER A 32 0.98 7.52 12.10
N THR A 33 1.40 6.70 11.14
CA THR A 33 2.78 6.18 11.08
C THR A 33 3.79 7.29 10.76
N HIS A 34 3.43 8.20 9.85
CA HIS A 34 4.25 9.37 9.53
C HIS A 34 4.46 10.27 10.76
N ASP A 35 3.37 10.58 11.49
CA ASP A 35 3.46 11.33 12.73
C ASP A 35 4.40 10.67 13.74
N ARG A 36 4.25 9.36 13.95
CA ARG A 36 5.10 8.58 14.86
C ARG A 36 6.57 8.58 14.49
N LEU A 37 6.89 8.60 13.20
CA LEU A 37 8.26 8.60 12.67
C LEU A 37 8.79 10.00 12.36
N CYS A 38 8.03 11.05 12.66
CA CYS A 38 8.36 12.44 12.30
C CYS A 38 8.61 12.63 10.79
N ILE A 39 7.86 11.90 9.96
CA ILE A 39 7.82 12.07 8.51
C ILE A 39 6.70 13.06 8.18
N PRO A 40 6.87 13.98 7.20
CA PRO A 40 5.78 14.85 6.77
C PRO A 40 4.52 14.05 6.39
N GLU A 41 3.38 14.46 6.92
CA GLU A 41 2.10 13.79 6.69
C GLU A 41 1.64 13.96 5.25
N ILE A 42 1.06 12.89 4.70
CA ILE A 42 0.30 12.91 3.44
C ILE A 42 -1.18 12.92 3.81
N PRO A 43 -1.96 13.92 3.35
CA PRO A 43 -3.40 13.94 3.58
C PRO A 43 -4.08 12.66 3.10
N VAL A 44 -5.08 12.17 3.84
CA VAL A 44 -5.77 10.91 3.53
C VAL A 44 -6.42 10.95 2.14
N GLU A 45 -7.00 12.08 1.78
CA GLU A 45 -7.61 12.31 0.46
C GLU A 45 -6.58 12.21 -0.67
N ASP A 46 -5.39 12.78 -0.50
CA ASP A 46 -4.31 12.73 -1.49
C ASP A 46 -3.79 11.30 -1.65
N PHE A 47 -3.67 10.57 -0.53
CA PHE A 47 -3.32 9.15 -0.56
C PHE A 47 -4.34 8.33 -1.36
N VAL A 48 -5.64 8.52 -1.08
CA VAL A 48 -6.73 7.79 -1.77
C VAL A 48 -6.76 8.14 -3.25
N GLU A 49 -6.58 9.42 -3.60
CA GLU A 49 -6.54 9.87 -4.99
C GLU A 49 -5.34 9.29 -5.73
N ALA A 50 -4.16 9.28 -5.13
CA ALA A 50 -2.96 8.69 -5.72
C ALA A 50 -3.10 7.19 -5.99
N VAL A 51 -3.67 6.43 -5.03
CA VAL A 51 -3.96 5.00 -5.22
C VAL A 51 -4.95 4.79 -6.36
N ARG A 52 -6.04 5.57 -6.42
CA ARG A 52 -7.04 5.47 -7.50
C ARG A 52 -6.46 5.82 -8.86
N ALA A 53 -5.61 6.86 -8.93
CA ALA A 53 -4.95 7.26 -10.17
C ALA A 53 -4.04 6.15 -10.70
N LEU A 54 -3.25 5.52 -9.84
CA LEU A 54 -2.41 4.38 -10.23
C LEU A 54 -3.25 3.21 -10.74
N VAL A 55 -4.29 2.80 -10.00
CA VAL A 55 -5.16 1.66 -10.39
C VAL A 55 -5.83 1.94 -11.73
N LYS A 56 -6.24 3.18 -12.00
CA LYS A 56 -6.83 3.55 -13.29
C LYS A 56 -5.85 3.40 -14.46
N VAL A 57 -4.58 3.71 -14.25
CA VAL A 57 -3.52 3.55 -15.27
C VAL A 57 -3.16 2.08 -15.47
N GLU A 58 -3.12 1.31 -14.39
CA GLU A 58 -2.70 -0.08 -14.36
C GLU A 58 -3.89 -1.07 -14.35
N GLN A 59 -5.06 -0.64 -14.80
CA GLN A 59 -6.31 -1.42 -14.75
C GLN A 59 -6.18 -2.78 -15.44
N ASP A 60 -5.42 -2.86 -16.53
CA ASP A 60 -5.22 -4.10 -17.28
C ASP A 60 -4.43 -5.17 -16.50
N TRP A 61 -3.77 -4.76 -15.40
CA TRP A 61 -3.04 -5.66 -14.51
C TRP A 61 -3.89 -6.20 -13.35
N VAL A 62 -5.14 -5.76 -13.21
CA VAL A 62 -6.06 -6.33 -12.20
C VAL A 62 -6.48 -7.72 -12.66
N PRO A 63 -6.06 -8.79 -11.95
CA PRO A 63 -6.34 -10.15 -12.40
C PRO A 63 -7.81 -10.51 -12.18
N SER A 64 -8.36 -11.33 -13.08
CA SER A 64 -9.74 -11.82 -13.03
C SER A 64 -9.88 -13.24 -12.46
N GLU A 65 -8.77 -13.93 -12.27
CA GLU A 65 -8.76 -15.29 -11.73
C GLU A 65 -9.24 -15.32 -10.27
N PRO A 66 -9.95 -16.38 -9.83
CA PRO A 66 -10.35 -16.54 -8.44
C PRO A 66 -9.18 -16.42 -7.46
N ASP A 67 -9.42 -15.83 -6.30
CA ASP A 67 -8.43 -15.64 -5.21
C ASP A 67 -7.17 -14.83 -5.60
N THR A 68 -7.23 -14.10 -6.70
CA THR A 68 -6.18 -13.20 -7.13
C THR A 68 -6.55 -11.73 -6.90
N SER A 69 -5.57 -10.87 -6.86
CA SER A 69 -5.75 -9.43 -6.69
C SER A 69 -4.56 -8.65 -7.23
N LEU A 70 -4.75 -7.38 -7.56
CA LEU A 70 -3.64 -6.47 -7.74
C LEU A 70 -3.21 -5.94 -6.37
N TYR A 71 -2.03 -6.33 -5.93
CA TYR A 71 -1.46 -5.83 -4.67
C TYR A 71 -0.88 -4.43 -4.86
N ILE A 72 -1.24 -3.51 -3.99
CA ILE A 72 -0.77 -2.12 -3.99
C ILE A 72 0.11 -1.89 -2.77
N ARG A 73 1.31 -1.39 -2.99
CA ARG A 73 2.28 -1.07 -1.94
C ARG A 73 2.65 0.42 -1.96
N PRO A 74 1.92 1.26 -1.23
CA PRO A 74 2.37 2.62 -0.92
C PRO A 74 3.47 2.57 0.14
N PHE A 75 4.52 3.36 -0.04
CA PHE A 75 5.59 3.46 0.95
C PHE A 75 6.29 4.81 0.88
N THR A 76 6.88 5.21 1.99
CA THR A 76 7.67 6.44 2.12
C THR A 76 9.07 6.09 2.58
N ILE A 77 10.07 6.67 1.93
CA ILE A 77 11.48 6.51 2.27
C ILE A 77 12.15 7.87 2.46
N ALA A 78 13.07 7.92 3.42
CA ALA A 78 13.98 9.05 3.55
C ALA A 78 15.03 9.02 2.43
N THR A 79 15.24 10.15 1.77
CA THR A 79 16.09 10.25 0.57
C THR A 79 17.21 11.31 0.67
N GLU A 80 17.36 11.96 1.82
CA GLU A 80 18.43 12.93 2.00
C GLU A 80 19.81 12.22 1.93
N PRO A 81 20.71 12.66 1.05
CA PRO A 81 22.01 12.02 0.86
C PRO A 81 23.02 12.49 1.93
N VAL A 82 22.88 12.02 3.15
CA VAL A 82 23.74 12.36 4.27
C VAL A 82 24.29 11.13 4.98
N LEU A 83 25.54 11.24 5.46
CA LEU A 83 26.14 10.31 6.40
C LEU A 83 26.06 10.95 7.79
N GLY A 84 25.22 10.44 8.64
CA GLY A 84 25.08 10.95 10.00
C GLY A 84 23.75 10.56 10.63
N VAL A 85 23.70 10.62 11.96
CA VAL A 85 22.49 10.33 12.74
C VAL A 85 21.71 11.63 12.91
N LYS A 86 20.80 11.90 12.00
CA LYS A 86 19.86 13.02 12.08
C LYS A 86 18.54 12.66 11.37
N ALA A 87 17.49 13.43 11.65
CA ALA A 87 16.25 13.33 10.88
C ALA A 87 16.51 13.77 9.43
N SER A 88 15.89 13.07 8.47
CA SER A 88 15.95 13.43 7.07
C SER A 88 15.12 14.70 6.79
N GLY A 89 15.61 15.58 5.96
CA GLY A 89 14.87 16.73 5.43
C GLY A 89 14.16 16.43 4.10
N GLN A 90 14.36 15.23 3.53
CA GLN A 90 13.77 14.85 2.24
C GLN A 90 13.21 13.43 2.28
N TYR A 91 12.02 13.28 1.69
CA TYR A 91 11.32 12.01 1.60
C TYR A 91 10.74 11.82 0.20
N LYS A 92 10.56 10.56 -0.21
CA LYS A 92 9.78 10.19 -1.39
C LYS A 92 8.63 9.29 -0.97
N PHE A 93 7.43 9.64 -1.42
CA PHE A 93 6.27 8.76 -1.40
C PHE A 93 6.16 8.06 -2.75
N ILE A 94 6.04 6.73 -2.72
CA ILE A 94 6.04 5.88 -3.91
C ILE A 94 4.91 4.87 -3.76
N ILE A 95 4.20 4.58 -4.85
CA ILE A 95 3.22 3.51 -4.89
C ILE A 95 3.62 2.56 -6.01
N ILE A 96 3.77 1.29 -5.69
CA ILE A 96 3.99 0.22 -6.66
C ILE A 96 2.85 -0.79 -6.60
N CYS A 97 2.64 -1.53 -7.68
CA CYS A 97 1.63 -2.58 -7.74
C CYS A 97 2.17 -3.85 -8.41
N SER A 98 1.53 -4.99 -8.10
CA SER A 98 1.86 -6.27 -8.69
C SER A 98 0.67 -7.22 -8.61
N PRO A 99 0.32 -7.97 -9.67
CA PRO A 99 -0.60 -9.09 -9.57
C PRO A 99 -0.12 -10.11 -8.53
N SER A 100 -1.05 -10.61 -7.72
CA SER A 100 -0.73 -11.53 -6.62
C SER A 100 -1.84 -12.58 -6.49
N GLY A 101 -1.43 -13.82 -6.20
CA GLY A 101 -2.33 -14.90 -5.81
C GLY A 101 -2.72 -14.86 -4.33
N ALA A 102 -3.28 -15.98 -3.83
CA ALA A 102 -3.58 -16.13 -2.41
C ALA A 102 -2.29 -15.97 -1.56
N TYR A 103 -2.42 -15.32 -0.41
CA TYR A 103 -1.29 -15.11 0.50
C TYR A 103 -0.81 -16.41 1.15
N TYR A 104 -1.76 -17.28 1.49
CA TYR A 104 -1.52 -18.62 2.03
C TYR A 104 -2.02 -19.68 1.07
N GLU A 105 -1.25 -20.75 0.89
CA GLU A 105 -1.64 -21.89 0.04
C GLU A 105 -2.91 -22.58 0.59
N GLU A 106 -3.07 -22.59 1.93
CA GLU A 106 -4.21 -23.15 2.64
C GLU A 106 -5.46 -22.23 2.60
N GLY A 107 -5.37 -21.06 1.97
CA GLY A 107 -6.47 -20.11 1.86
C GLY A 107 -6.84 -19.47 3.20
N LEU A 108 -8.10 -19.64 3.64
CA LEU A 108 -8.62 -19.09 4.90
C LEU A 108 -8.54 -20.06 6.10
N ASP A 109 -7.91 -21.21 5.93
CA ASP A 109 -7.76 -22.15 7.03
C ASP A 109 -6.83 -21.60 8.12
N PRO A 110 -7.11 -21.90 9.40
CA PRO A 110 -6.25 -21.42 10.48
C PRO A 110 -4.83 -21.96 10.40
N VAL A 111 -3.85 -21.10 10.64
CA VAL A 111 -2.43 -21.47 10.74
C VAL A 111 -1.96 -21.48 12.19
N ASN A 112 -0.98 -22.31 12.52
CA ASN A 112 -0.36 -22.34 13.82
C ASN A 112 0.67 -21.22 13.96
N ILE A 113 0.59 -20.46 15.05
CA ILE A 113 1.57 -19.44 15.41
C ILE A 113 2.31 -19.96 16.66
N TYR A 114 3.63 -20.09 16.53
CA TYR A 114 4.51 -20.42 17.66
C TYR A 114 5.05 -19.12 18.27
N VAL A 115 4.92 -18.97 19.57
CA VAL A 115 5.38 -17.81 20.35
C VAL A 115 6.56 -18.22 21.22
#